data_085f0058534ba87d541d0c8f15a1e941
#
_entry.id   085f0058534ba87d541d0c8f15a1e941
#
_cell.length_a   1.000
_cell.length_b   1.000
_cell.length_c   1.000
_cell.angle_alpha   90.00
_cell.angle_beta   90.00
_cell.angle_gamma   90.00
#
_symmetry.space_group_name_H-M   'P 1'
#
loop_
_entity.id
_entity.type
_entity.pdbx_description
1 polymer ?
#
loop_
_entity_poly.entity_id
_entity_poly.type
_entity_poly.pdbx_seq_one_letter_code
_entity_poly.pdbx_strand_id
1 'polypeptide(L)' 'MDKKKLNRLKLVLVEKDKTGVWLAEQLGVTTVTVSKWCNNVTQPTLPTLDRIAELLGCDKRELITD' A
#
# COMPACT_ATOMS: atom_id res chain seq x y z
N MET A 1 -22.25 -9.43 -4.08
CA MET A 1 -21.65 -8.24 -4.61
C MET A 1 -20.20 -8.14 -4.27
N ASP A 2 -19.45 -7.88 -5.19
CA ASP A 2 -18.03 -7.87 -5.00
C ASP A 2 -17.57 -6.65 -4.29
N LYS A 3 -16.67 -6.86 -3.38
CA LYS A 3 -16.02 -5.76 -2.74
C LYS A 3 -14.96 -5.24 -3.69
N LYS A 4 -15.04 -3.99 -4.02
CA LYS A 4 -14.10 -3.40 -4.93
C LYS A 4 -12.78 -3.18 -4.23
N LYS A 5 -11.71 -3.63 -4.83
CA LYS A 5 -10.37 -3.40 -4.32
C LYS A 5 -9.88 -2.07 -4.86
N LEU A 6 -9.53 -1.17 -3.97
CA LEU A 6 -9.13 0.16 -4.35
C LEU A 6 -7.63 0.31 -4.48
N ASN A 7 -6.86 -0.64 -3.94
CA ASN A 7 -5.42 -0.60 -4.12
C ASN A 7 -4.89 -2.02 -4.25
N ARG A 8 -3.66 -2.12 -4.76
CA ARG A 8 -2.97 -3.38 -4.95
C ARG A 8 -1.70 -3.43 -4.09
N LEU A 9 -1.71 -2.75 -2.97
CA LEU A 9 -0.51 -2.58 -2.16
C LEU A 9 0.09 -3.92 -1.74
N LYS A 10 -0.75 -4.83 -1.29
CA LYS A 10 -0.26 -6.12 -0.83
C LYS A 10 0.50 -6.85 -1.95
N LEU A 11 -0.06 -6.84 -3.15
CA LEU A 11 0.56 -7.50 -4.28
C LEU A 11 1.89 -6.87 -4.62
N VAL A 12 1.93 -5.55 -4.64
CA VAL A 12 3.16 -4.85 -5.00
C VAL A 12 4.23 -5.08 -3.95
N LEU A 13 3.85 -5.11 -2.66
CA LEU A 13 4.82 -5.42 -1.61
C LEU A 13 5.45 -6.79 -1.84
N VAL A 14 4.64 -7.78 -2.18
CA VAL A 14 5.15 -9.12 -2.45
C VAL A 14 6.06 -9.10 -3.67
N GLU A 15 5.66 -8.42 -4.73
CA GLU A 15 6.47 -8.35 -5.94
C GLU A 15 7.82 -7.68 -5.69
N LYS A 16 7.84 -6.71 -4.79
CA LYS A 16 9.08 -6.00 -4.47
C LYS A 16 9.84 -6.65 -3.32
N ASP A 17 9.33 -7.76 -2.81
CA ASP A 17 9.97 -8.51 -1.74
C ASP A 17 10.08 -7.67 -0.46
N LYS A 18 9.03 -6.93 -0.15
CA LYS A 18 8.95 -6.09 1.04
C LYS A 18 7.78 -6.51 1.89
N THR A 19 7.83 -6.16 3.17
CA THR A 19 6.76 -6.52 4.10
C THR A 19 6.00 -5.29 4.55
N GLY A 20 4.80 -5.52 5.09
CA GLY A 20 4.02 -4.43 5.68
C GLY A 20 4.71 -3.83 6.88
N VAL A 21 5.45 -4.64 7.64
CA VAL A 21 6.21 -4.14 8.78
C VAL A 21 7.26 -3.14 8.31
N TRP A 22 7.99 -3.52 7.26
CA TRP A 22 8.99 -2.63 6.70
C TRP A 22 8.36 -1.31 6.26
N LEU A 23 7.23 -1.40 5.56
CA LEU A 23 6.57 -0.19 5.07
C LEU A 23 6.09 0.69 6.21
N ALA A 24 5.54 0.09 7.26
CA ALA A 24 5.08 0.83 8.41
C ALA A 24 6.23 1.62 9.04
N GLU A 25 7.40 1.00 9.13
CA GLU A 25 8.58 1.64 9.67
C GLU A 25 9.01 2.82 8.82
N GLN A 26 9.00 2.63 7.50
CA GLN A 26 9.41 3.69 6.58
C GLN A 26 8.48 4.89 6.64
N LEU A 27 7.21 4.65 6.86
CA LEU A 27 6.22 5.73 6.87
C LEU A 27 5.96 6.29 8.26
N GLY A 28 6.45 5.64 9.30
CA GLY A 28 6.19 6.09 10.66
C GLY A 28 4.75 5.84 11.09
N VAL A 29 4.12 4.81 10.58
CA VAL A 29 2.76 4.44 10.97
C VAL A 29 2.78 3.03 11.58
N THR A 30 1.65 2.61 12.12
CA THR A 30 1.57 1.28 12.73
C THR A 30 1.39 0.22 11.67
N THR A 31 1.77 -1.01 12.02
CA THR A 31 1.55 -2.14 11.13
C THR A 31 0.06 -2.38 10.92
N VAL A 32 -0.77 -2.04 11.91
CA VAL A 32 -2.22 -2.16 11.76
C VAL A 32 -2.72 -1.26 10.65
N THR A 33 -2.19 -0.05 10.58
CA THR A 33 -2.59 0.89 9.53
C THR A 33 -2.25 0.31 8.15
N VAL A 34 -1.03 -0.20 7.99
CA VAL A 34 -0.63 -0.79 6.71
C VAL A 34 -1.48 -2.01 6.38
N SER A 35 -1.78 -2.83 7.39
CA SER A 35 -2.61 -4.01 7.19
C SER A 35 -3.99 -3.63 6.67
N LYS A 36 -4.57 -2.56 7.22
CA LYS A 36 -5.88 -2.10 6.76
C LYS A 36 -5.83 -1.65 5.31
N TRP A 37 -4.75 -0.99 4.91
CA TRP A 37 -4.57 -0.60 3.52
C TRP A 37 -4.46 -1.84 2.62
N CYS A 38 -3.69 -2.83 3.05
CA CYS A 38 -3.48 -4.04 2.26
C CYS A 38 -4.77 -4.82 2.08
N ASN A 39 -5.65 -4.76 3.06
CA ASN A 39 -6.91 -5.47 3.01
C ASN A 39 -8.05 -4.60 2.49
N ASN A 40 -7.74 -3.40 2.04
CA ASN A 40 -8.70 -2.45 1.49
C ASN A 40 -9.82 -2.08 2.47
N VAL A 41 -9.50 -2.12 3.77
CA VAL A 41 -10.41 -1.64 4.80
C VAL A 41 -10.42 -0.12 4.81
N THR A 42 -9.22 0.48 4.75
CA THR A 42 -9.05 1.91 4.58
C THR A 42 -8.04 2.14 3.46
N GLN A 43 -7.95 3.38 3.01
CA GLN A 43 -7.04 3.72 1.92
C GLN A 43 -6.04 4.76 2.39
N PRO A 44 -4.80 4.70 1.91
CA PRO A 44 -3.85 5.78 2.20
C PRO A 44 -4.27 7.03 1.42
N THR A 45 -3.87 8.19 1.94
CA THR A 45 -4.11 9.44 1.24
C THR A 45 -3.23 9.50 0.00
N LEU A 46 -3.54 10.44 -0.91
CA LEU A 46 -2.74 10.58 -2.12
C LEU A 46 -1.27 10.90 -1.81
N PRO A 47 -0.95 11.83 -0.90
CA PRO A 47 0.45 12.06 -0.54
C PRO A 47 1.13 10.80 0.00
N THR A 48 0.40 10.00 0.77
CA THR A 48 0.95 8.76 1.30
C THR A 48 1.20 7.76 0.19
N LEU A 49 0.28 7.68 -0.78
CA LEU A 49 0.48 6.80 -1.93
C LEU A 49 1.72 7.18 -2.72
N ASP A 50 1.94 8.49 -2.91
CA ASP A 50 3.14 8.96 -3.59
C ASP A 50 4.39 8.51 -2.85
N ARG A 51 4.37 8.61 -1.54
CA ARG A 51 5.50 8.21 -0.72
C ARG A 51 5.74 6.70 -0.82
N ILE A 52 4.67 5.93 -0.78
CA ILE A 52 4.78 4.48 -0.91
C ILE A 52 5.38 4.12 -2.25
N ALA A 53 4.92 4.77 -3.32
CA ALA A 53 5.45 4.50 -4.66
C ALA A 53 6.94 4.79 -4.72
N GLU A 54 7.38 5.90 -4.12
CA GLU A 54 8.79 6.22 -4.07
C GLU A 54 9.59 5.17 -3.33
N LEU A 55 9.07 4.74 -2.19
CA LEU A 55 9.76 3.75 -1.37
C LEU A 55 9.89 2.41 -2.07
N LEU A 56 8.88 2.06 -2.86
CA LEU A 56 8.86 0.78 -3.56
C LEU A 56 9.48 0.87 -4.95
N GLY A 57 9.83 2.08 -5.39
CA GLY A 57 10.43 2.27 -6.70
C GLY A 57 9.49 1.95 -7.83
N CYS A 58 8.20 2.26 -7.68
CA CYS A 58 7.22 1.99 -8.71
C CYS A 58 6.38 3.23 -8.98
N ASP A 59 5.60 3.15 -10.05
CA ASP A 59 4.67 4.22 -10.38
C ASP A 59 3.46 4.10 -9.45
N LYS A 60 2.98 5.24 -8.98
CA LYS A 60 1.81 5.27 -8.13
C LYS A 60 0.62 4.55 -8.75
N ARG A 61 0.51 4.57 -10.06
CA ARG A 61 -0.58 3.89 -10.75
C ARG A 61 -0.55 2.38 -10.57
N GLU A 62 0.62 1.83 -10.26
CA GLU A 62 0.71 0.39 -10.00
C GLU A 62 0.09 0.01 -8.67
N LEU A 63 -0.15 0.98 -7.81
CA LEU A 63 -0.74 0.74 -6.50
C LEU A 63 -2.25 0.86 -6.50
N ILE A 64 -2.82 1.36 -7.59
CA ILE A 64 -4.25 1.64 -7.66
C ILE A 64 -4.90 0.65 -8.62
N THR A 65 -6.07 0.13 -8.23
CA THR A 65 -6.82 -0.74 -9.14
C THR A 65 -7.90 0.05 -9.85
N ASP A 66 -8.32 -0.48 -10.95
CA ASP A 66 -9.43 0.11 -11.70
C ASP A 66 -10.75 -0.25 -11.04
#